data_31813bbbb054f70e4f7955d57c35ca4a
#
_entry.id   31813bbbb054f70e4f7955d57c35ca4a
#
_cell.length_a   1.000
_cell.length_b   1.000
_cell.length_c   1.000
_cell.angle_alpha   90.00
_cell.angle_beta   90.00
_cell.angle_gamma   90.00
#
_symmetry.space_group_name_H-M   'P 1'
#
loop_
_entity.id
_entity.type
_entity.pdbx_description
1 polymer ?
#
loop_
_entity_poly.entity_id
_entity_poly.type
_entity_poly.pdbx_seq_one_letter_code
_entity_poly.pdbx_strand_id
1 'polypeptide(L)'
;MVSQHDTKLLHKDVANNEALDGTSLSKNQNTSSTALILEGGSYRGIFTAGVLDVLREKGVTNFESVWGTSAGAINSVSFKSKQIGRAMRIMLAFRDDPRFMSFRSLVTTGNIAGGEFMYKEIQNHLDPCDNEAFNSNPMQMYAVASDVTFGTPAYLHVKSLPDDIKMVQASASMPTVSRMVELDGHRYLDGGTTDSIPFAAALGLPDGQAEHPVVIPDHKPAKKALVIVTQDHDYVKTDMNEQIAIRSQFYTAYPYYEAALASRSERYMDQRKQLFELQNEGRVLVLEPPEPVEVKVNEKSGEALLSLYLTGRKVALDRLEEIKSFIE
;
A
#
# COMPACT_ATOMS: atom_id res chain seq x y z
N MET A 1 13.03 55.94 26.75
CA MET A 1 12.09 56.44 27.77
C MET A 1 10.91 55.45 27.69
N VAL A 2 10.91 54.39 28.56
CA VAL A 2 10.23 54.38 29.86
C VAL A 2 8.72 54.60 29.64
N SER A 3 7.76 53.74 29.97
CA SER A 3 7.49 52.96 31.21
C SER A 3 6.29 52.11 30.87
N GLN A 4 6.21 50.84 31.12
CA GLN A 4 5.83 50.16 32.35
C GLN A 4 4.51 50.61 32.99
N HIS A 5 3.68 49.67 33.27
CA HIS A 5 2.83 49.36 34.43
C HIS A 5 1.45 48.93 34.00
N ASP A 6 0.76 48.04 34.59
CA ASP A 6 0.90 46.95 35.56
C ASP A 6 -0.43 46.25 35.66
N THR A 7 -0.38 44.97 35.72
CA THR A 7 -0.96 43.97 36.62
C THR A 7 -2.27 44.26 37.42
N LYS A 8 -3.08 43.24 37.50
CA LYS A 8 -3.78 42.55 38.61
C LYS A 8 -5.26 42.28 38.37
N LEU A 9 -5.60 41.01 38.25
CA LEU A 9 -6.12 40.08 39.27
C LEU A 9 -7.42 40.51 39.97
N LEU A 10 -8.44 39.65 39.91
CA LEU A 10 -9.12 38.98 41.03
C LEU A 10 -10.36 38.24 40.52
N HIS A 11 -10.33 36.97 40.65
CA HIS A 11 -11.13 36.06 41.51
C HIS A 11 -12.52 36.51 41.93
N LYS A 12 -13.53 35.70 41.70
CA LYS A 12 -14.27 34.82 42.65
C LYS A 12 -15.64 34.47 42.08
N ASP A 13 -15.89 33.26 41.93
CA ASP A 13 -16.65 32.28 42.71
C ASP A 13 -18.16 32.30 42.58
N VAL A 14 -18.66 31.10 42.53
CA VAL A 14 -19.76 30.39 43.15
C VAL A 14 -20.84 29.86 42.23
N ALA A 15 -20.70 28.59 41.99
CA ALA A 15 -21.59 27.45 42.26
C ALA A 15 -23.11 27.63 42.12
N ASN A 16 -23.77 26.83 41.32
CA ASN A 16 -24.50 25.63 41.75
C ASN A 16 -25.37 25.05 40.62
N ASN A 17 -25.24 23.75 40.47
CA ASN A 17 -26.28 22.74 40.27
C ASN A 17 -27.39 22.98 39.24
N GLU A 18 -27.41 22.14 38.19
CA GLU A 18 -28.41 21.04 38.19
C GLU A 18 -28.05 20.04 37.08
N ALA A 19 -28.11 18.79 37.50
CA ALA A 19 -27.91 17.61 36.66
C ALA A 19 -29.02 17.53 35.61
N LEU A 20 -28.63 17.33 34.35
CA LEU A 20 -29.49 16.64 33.40
C LEU A 20 -28.66 15.55 32.74
N ASP A 21 -29.04 14.36 33.12
CA ASP A 21 -28.75 13.07 32.56
C ASP A 21 -28.80 13.09 31.03
N GLY A 22 -27.68 12.92 30.45
CA GLY A 22 -27.49 12.80 28.99
C GLY A 22 -26.33 11.83 28.75
N THR A 23 -26.55 10.55 29.07
CA THR A 23 -25.68 9.47 28.64
C THR A 23 -25.52 9.49 27.13
N SER A 24 -24.63 10.35 26.65
CA SER A 24 -24.00 10.13 25.37
C SER A 24 -23.08 8.92 25.54
N LEU A 25 -23.59 7.74 25.20
CA LEU A 25 -22.81 6.59 24.88
C LEU A 25 -21.80 7.02 23.83
N SER A 26 -20.62 7.46 24.23
CA SER A 26 -19.45 7.41 23.39
C SER A 26 -19.31 5.94 23.03
N LYS A 27 -19.75 5.59 21.82
CA LYS A 27 -19.31 4.34 21.20
C LYS A 27 -17.80 4.40 21.21
N ASN A 28 -17.17 3.75 22.19
CA ASN A 28 -15.81 3.29 22.07
C ASN A 28 -15.80 2.48 20.77
N GLN A 29 -15.46 3.12 19.67
CA GLN A 29 -15.03 2.41 18.48
C GLN A 29 -13.74 1.74 18.93
N ASN A 30 -13.85 0.45 19.24
CA ASN A 30 -12.73 -0.42 19.43
C ASN A 30 -12.01 -0.45 18.08
N THR A 31 -11.12 0.53 17.85
CA THR A 31 -10.30 0.57 16.66
C THR A 31 -9.37 -0.62 16.75
N SER A 32 -9.53 -1.58 15.87
CA SER A 32 -8.58 -2.68 15.69
C SER A 32 -7.18 -2.09 15.64
N SER A 33 -6.24 -2.68 16.36
CA SER A 33 -4.83 -2.31 16.23
C SER A 33 -4.13 -3.19 15.19
N THR A 34 -4.85 -3.57 14.14
CA THR A 34 -4.37 -4.43 13.06
C THR A 34 -4.17 -3.61 11.79
N ALA A 35 -2.98 -3.69 11.21
CA ALA A 35 -2.67 -3.14 9.89
C ALA A 35 -3.00 -4.15 8.79
N LEU A 36 -3.38 -3.65 7.61
CA LEU A 36 -3.53 -4.43 6.38
C LEU A 36 -2.36 -4.13 5.47
N ILE A 37 -1.59 -5.15 5.10
CA ILE A 37 -0.36 -5.01 4.31
C ILE A 37 -0.56 -5.68 2.95
N LEU A 38 -0.29 -4.95 1.88
CA LEU A 38 -0.50 -5.40 0.50
C LEU A 38 0.82 -5.34 -0.27
N GLU A 39 1.37 -6.52 -0.58
CA GLU A 39 2.58 -6.65 -1.38
C GLU A 39 2.39 -6.08 -2.78
N GLY A 40 3.46 -5.55 -3.37
CA GLY A 40 3.57 -5.22 -4.78
C GLY A 40 3.67 -6.46 -5.66
N GLY A 41 3.26 -6.36 -6.92
CA GLY A 41 3.34 -7.53 -7.79
C GLY A 41 2.79 -7.33 -9.21
N SER A 42 2.61 -6.08 -9.64
CA SER A 42 2.01 -5.80 -10.95
C SER A 42 0.68 -6.55 -11.12
N TYR A 43 0.51 -7.30 -12.23
CA TYR A 43 -0.74 -8.06 -12.49
C TYR A 43 -1.00 -9.18 -11.48
N ARG A 44 0.01 -9.68 -10.73
CA ARG A 44 -0.23 -10.63 -9.63
C ARG A 44 -1.07 -10.04 -8.50
N GLY A 45 -1.09 -8.70 -8.37
CA GLY A 45 -1.98 -8.00 -7.43
C GLY A 45 -3.47 -8.27 -7.64
N ILE A 46 -3.86 -8.96 -8.72
CA ILE A 46 -5.24 -9.40 -8.91
C ILE A 46 -5.65 -10.50 -7.91
N PHE A 47 -4.70 -11.31 -7.42
CA PHE A 47 -4.90 -12.19 -6.26
C PHE A 47 -5.32 -11.38 -5.04
N THR A 48 -4.54 -10.34 -4.73
CA THR A 48 -4.84 -9.41 -3.63
C THR A 48 -6.24 -8.80 -3.77
N ALA A 49 -6.63 -8.37 -4.97
CA ALA A 49 -7.96 -7.85 -5.23
C ALA A 49 -9.06 -8.86 -4.91
N GLY A 50 -8.86 -10.14 -5.27
CA GLY A 50 -9.80 -11.22 -4.94
C GLY A 50 -9.97 -11.42 -3.43
N VAL A 51 -8.88 -11.38 -2.68
CA VAL A 51 -8.91 -11.44 -1.20
C VAL A 51 -9.67 -10.25 -0.64
N LEU A 52 -9.31 -9.03 -1.04
CA LEU A 52 -9.89 -7.78 -0.52
C LEU A 52 -11.40 -7.69 -0.78
N ASP A 53 -11.86 -8.15 -1.93
CA ASP A 53 -13.28 -8.16 -2.28
C ASP A 53 -14.06 -9.09 -1.33
N VAL A 54 -13.52 -10.26 -0.99
CA VAL A 54 -14.14 -11.15 0.01
C VAL A 54 -14.14 -10.51 1.39
N LEU A 55 -13.03 -9.92 1.82
CA LEU A 55 -12.98 -9.22 3.11
C LEU A 55 -14.08 -8.16 3.18
N ARG A 56 -14.22 -7.37 2.12
CA ARG A 56 -15.25 -6.33 2.03
C ARG A 56 -16.67 -6.91 2.04
N GLU A 57 -16.94 -7.95 1.26
CA GLU A 57 -18.24 -8.66 1.19
C GLU A 57 -18.64 -9.27 2.54
N LYS A 58 -17.66 -9.73 3.32
CA LYS A 58 -17.88 -10.37 4.62
C LYS A 58 -17.79 -9.42 5.81
N GLY A 59 -17.66 -8.11 5.55
CA GLY A 59 -17.62 -7.08 6.59
C GLY A 59 -16.31 -7.02 7.39
N VAL A 60 -15.26 -7.69 6.90
CA VAL A 60 -13.91 -7.68 7.50
C VAL A 60 -13.18 -6.42 7.04
N THR A 61 -13.45 -5.30 7.69
CA THR A 61 -12.99 -3.97 7.23
C THR A 61 -12.42 -3.09 8.35
N ASN A 62 -12.35 -3.62 9.57
CA ASN A 62 -11.87 -2.88 10.73
C ASN A 62 -10.34 -2.96 10.84
N PHE A 63 -9.65 -2.26 9.96
CA PHE A 63 -8.20 -2.07 10.02
C PHE A 63 -7.87 -0.63 10.41
N GLU A 64 -6.85 -0.43 11.24
CA GLU A 64 -6.34 0.89 11.60
C GLU A 64 -5.73 1.60 10.40
N SER A 65 -4.97 0.82 9.60
CA SER A 65 -4.26 1.34 8.43
C SER A 65 -4.13 0.28 7.35
N VAL A 66 -3.99 0.74 6.10
CA VAL A 66 -3.60 -0.08 4.95
C VAL A 66 -2.30 0.45 4.35
N TRP A 67 -1.36 -0.46 4.09
CA TRP A 67 -0.05 -0.19 3.53
C TRP A 67 0.11 -0.97 2.24
N GLY A 68 0.34 -0.28 1.16
CA GLY A 68 0.45 -0.93 -0.14
C GLY A 68 1.67 -0.49 -0.92
N THR A 69 2.33 -1.45 -1.55
CA THR A 69 3.43 -1.22 -2.47
C THR A 69 2.96 -1.50 -3.90
N SER A 70 3.20 -0.58 -4.86
CA SER A 70 2.91 -0.81 -6.28
C SER A 70 1.44 -1.18 -6.53
N ALA A 71 1.18 -2.37 -7.06
CA ALA A 71 -0.19 -2.91 -7.23
C ALA A 71 -0.95 -2.98 -5.89
N GLY A 72 -0.27 -3.19 -4.77
CA GLY A 72 -0.86 -3.13 -3.44
C GLY A 72 -1.40 -1.75 -3.10
N ALA A 73 -0.69 -0.67 -3.47
CA ALA A 73 -1.18 0.70 -3.29
C ALA A 73 -2.43 0.99 -4.14
N ILE A 74 -2.47 0.50 -5.38
CA ILE A 74 -3.64 0.62 -6.27
C ILE A 74 -4.85 -0.13 -5.67
N ASN A 75 -4.65 -1.34 -5.16
CA ASN A 75 -5.67 -2.14 -4.52
C ASN A 75 -6.18 -1.50 -3.22
N SER A 76 -5.29 -0.83 -2.45
CA SER A 76 -5.66 -0.08 -1.24
C SER A 76 -6.69 1.01 -1.53
N VAL A 77 -6.57 1.70 -2.68
CA VAL A 77 -7.55 2.70 -3.11
C VAL A 77 -8.94 2.07 -3.25
N SER A 78 -9.06 0.97 -4.00
CA SER A 78 -10.35 0.29 -4.22
C SER A 78 -10.94 -0.25 -2.92
N PHE A 79 -10.10 -0.79 -2.03
CA PHE A 79 -10.54 -1.28 -0.72
C PHE A 79 -11.03 -0.16 0.19
N LYS A 80 -10.28 0.94 0.32
CA LYS A 80 -10.64 2.09 1.15
C LYS A 80 -11.87 2.82 0.60
N SER A 81 -12.03 2.93 -0.73
CA SER A 81 -13.22 3.49 -1.41
C SER A 81 -14.42 2.55 -1.47
N LYS A 82 -14.35 1.38 -0.84
CA LYS A 82 -15.45 0.39 -0.73
C LYS A 82 -15.94 -0.18 -2.08
N GLN A 83 -15.10 -0.17 -3.11
CA GLN A 83 -15.48 -0.56 -4.48
C GLN A 83 -15.10 -2.01 -4.79
N ILE A 84 -16.00 -2.95 -4.50
CA ILE A 84 -15.86 -4.38 -4.81
C ILE A 84 -15.75 -4.60 -6.32
N GLY A 85 -14.81 -5.47 -6.74
CA GLY A 85 -14.61 -5.86 -8.13
C GLY A 85 -13.96 -4.80 -9.02
N ARG A 86 -13.64 -3.61 -8.48
CA ARG A 86 -13.09 -2.51 -9.29
C ARG A 86 -11.77 -2.86 -9.94
N ALA A 87 -10.83 -3.42 -9.20
CA ALA A 87 -9.53 -3.83 -9.75
C ALA A 87 -9.69 -4.84 -10.90
N MET A 88 -10.57 -5.82 -10.73
CA MET A 88 -10.85 -6.84 -11.76
C MET A 88 -11.52 -6.23 -13.00
N ARG A 89 -12.51 -5.35 -12.83
CA ARG A 89 -13.15 -4.65 -13.96
C ARG A 89 -12.14 -3.85 -14.77
N ILE A 90 -11.29 -3.06 -14.11
CA ILE A 90 -10.25 -2.25 -14.77
C ILE A 90 -9.27 -3.16 -15.54
N MET A 91 -8.78 -4.22 -14.91
CA MET A 91 -7.87 -5.16 -15.55
C MET A 91 -8.49 -5.81 -16.79
N LEU A 92 -9.71 -6.32 -16.70
CA LEU A 92 -10.38 -6.96 -17.85
C LEU A 92 -10.73 -5.99 -18.95
N ALA A 93 -11.15 -4.76 -18.61
CA ALA A 93 -11.54 -3.76 -19.60
C ALA A 93 -10.35 -3.18 -20.38
N PHE A 94 -9.23 -2.97 -19.69
CA PHE A 94 -8.14 -2.17 -20.24
C PHE A 94 -6.84 -2.92 -20.51
N ARG A 95 -6.71 -4.24 -20.17
CA ARG A 95 -5.48 -5.01 -20.36
C ARG A 95 -4.91 -4.96 -21.79
N ASP A 96 -5.78 -4.83 -22.79
CA ASP A 96 -5.43 -4.75 -24.21
C ASP A 96 -5.34 -3.31 -24.73
N ASP A 97 -5.72 -2.32 -23.92
CA ASP A 97 -5.63 -0.91 -24.29
C ASP A 97 -4.15 -0.46 -24.30
N PRO A 98 -3.65 0.05 -25.44
CA PRO A 98 -2.27 0.47 -25.55
C PRO A 98 -1.88 1.65 -24.64
N ARG A 99 -2.85 2.32 -24.03
CA ARG A 99 -2.65 3.40 -23.04
C ARG A 99 -2.50 2.87 -21.62
N PHE A 100 -2.96 1.63 -21.35
CA PHE A 100 -2.97 1.06 -20.00
C PHE A 100 -1.59 0.55 -19.60
N MET A 101 -1.12 -0.51 -20.25
CA MET A 101 0.19 -1.10 -20.00
C MET A 101 0.77 -1.65 -21.30
N SER A 102 1.65 -0.88 -21.95
CA SER A 102 2.20 -1.27 -23.26
C SER A 102 3.53 -0.61 -23.58
N PHE A 103 4.28 -1.23 -24.47
CA PHE A 103 5.48 -0.64 -25.06
C PHE A 103 5.17 0.68 -25.81
N ARG A 104 3.99 0.80 -26.43
CA ARG A 104 3.54 2.05 -27.06
C ARG A 104 3.42 3.16 -26.04
N SER A 105 2.83 2.90 -24.87
CA SER A 105 2.74 3.87 -23.77
C SER A 105 4.15 4.29 -23.33
N LEU A 106 5.08 3.35 -23.18
CA LEU A 106 6.46 3.65 -22.82
C LEU A 106 7.12 4.62 -23.80
N VAL A 107 6.99 4.36 -25.11
CA VAL A 107 7.59 5.20 -26.16
C VAL A 107 6.94 6.60 -26.22
N THR A 108 5.62 6.69 -26.06
CA THR A 108 4.89 7.96 -26.22
C THR A 108 4.88 8.83 -24.97
N THR A 109 4.91 8.22 -23.77
CA THR A 109 4.77 8.93 -22.51
C THR A 109 5.98 8.83 -21.59
N GLY A 110 6.89 7.89 -21.87
CA GLY A 110 8.00 7.52 -21.00
C GLY A 110 7.58 6.62 -19.83
N ASN A 111 6.34 6.10 -19.83
CA ASN A 111 5.81 5.19 -18.83
C ASN A 111 5.17 3.99 -19.51
N ILE A 112 5.52 2.77 -19.07
CA ILE A 112 4.87 1.55 -19.57
C ILE A 112 3.40 1.51 -19.14
N ALA A 113 3.11 1.92 -17.90
CA ALA A 113 1.77 2.20 -17.42
C ALA A 113 1.45 3.67 -17.74
N GLY A 114 0.46 3.91 -18.59
CA GLY A 114 0.06 5.24 -19.00
C GLY A 114 -0.44 6.07 -17.81
N GLY A 115 0.46 6.87 -17.21
CA GLY A 115 0.18 7.57 -15.96
C GLY A 115 -1.07 8.46 -16.03
N GLU A 116 -1.24 9.20 -17.12
CA GLU A 116 -2.42 10.03 -17.32
C GLU A 116 -3.69 9.19 -17.53
N PHE A 117 -3.59 8.12 -18.30
CA PHE A 117 -4.71 7.22 -18.54
C PHE A 117 -5.14 6.49 -17.26
N MET A 118 -4.19 5.90 -16.52
CA MET A 118 -4.49 5.15 -15.29
C MET A 118 -4.96 6.02 -14.13
N TYR A 119 -4.29 7.15 -13.90
CA TYR A 119 -4.48 7.95 -12.68
C TYR A 119 -5.38 9.19 -12.87
N LYS A 120 -5.80 9.49 -14.11
CA LYS A 120 -6.78 10.55 -14.39
C LYS A 120 -7.98 10.00 -15.15
N GLU A 121 -7.79 9.43 -16.35
CA GLU A 121 -8.89 9.04 -17.21
C GLU A 121 -9.74 7.91 -16.60
N ILE A 122 -9.11 6.82 -16.15
CA ILE A 122 -9.83 5.72 -15.50
C ILE A 122 -10.42 6.19 -14.16
N GLN A 123 -9.61 6.89 -13.33
CA GLN A 123 -10.01 7.29 -11.98
C GLN A 123 -11.16 8.30 -11.94
N ASN A 124 -11.31 9.14 -12.98
CA ASN A 124 -12.30 10.20 -12.98
C ASN A 124 -13.47 9.93 -13.93
N HIS A 125 -13.30 9.07 -14.96
CA HIS A 125 -14.28 8.97 -16.05
C HIS A 125 -14.69 7.55 -16.43
N LEU A 126 -13.73 6.61 -16.58
CA LEU A 126 -14.03 5.28 -17.15
C LEU A 126 -14.49 4.25 -16.11
N ASP A 127 -13.88 4.22 -14.94
CA ASP A 127 -14.31 3.50 -13.73
C ASP A 127 -13.99 4.39 -12.51
N PRO A 128 -14.82 5.42 -12.25
CA PRO A 128 -14.52 6.46 -11.29
C PRO A 128 -14.27 5.92 -9.88
N CYS A 129 -13.26 6.49 -9.22
CA CYS A 129 -13.05 6.24 -7.81
C CYS A 129 -14.12 6.94 -6.98
N ASP A 130 -14.70 6.26 -6.02
CA ASP A 130 -15.58 6.87 -5.02
C ASP A 130 -14.72 7.65 -4.00
N ASN A 131 -14.40 8.89 -4.37
CA ASN A 131 -13.58 9.76 -3.54
C ASN A 131 -14.28 10.12 -2.22
N GLU A 132 -15.60 10.22 -2.18
CA GLU A 132 -16.35 10.48 -0.96
C GLU A 132 -16.24 9.33 0.02
N ALA A 133 -16.47 8.10 -0.45
CA ALA A 133 -16.29 6.89 0.35
C ALA A 133 -14.84 6.72 0.83
N PHE A 134 -13.85 7.06 -0.02
CA PHE A 134 -12.44 7.05 0.36
C PHE A 134 -12.14 8.05 1.46
N ASN A 135 -12.53 9.32 1.28
CA ASN A 135 -12.20 10.43 2.18
C ASN A 135 -12.93 10.32 3.53
N SER A 136 -14.13 9.74 3.54
CA SER A 136 -14.89 9.50 4.78
C SER A 136 -14.45 8.27 5.57
N ASN A 137 -13.63 7.41 4.99
CA ASN A 137 -13.15 6.20 5.65
C ASN A 137 -11.98 6.53 6.61
N PRO A 138 -12.10 6.27 7.93
CA PRO A 138 -11.08 6.64 8.92
C PRO A 138 -9.78 5.84 8.82
N MET A 139 -9.77 4.70 8.09
CA MET A 139 -8.58 3.87 7.91
C MET A 139 -7.47 4.70 7.26
N GLN A 140 -6.29 4.78 7.86
CA GLN A 140 -5.14 5.44 7.27
C GLN A 140 -4.63 4.65 6.06
N MET A 141 -4.12 5.33 5.05
CA MET A 141 -3.53 4.68 3.88
C MET A 141 -2.12 5.19 3.60
N TYR A 142 -1.18 4.26 3.45
CA TYR A 142 0.20 4.56 3.07
C TYR A 142 0.53 3.89 1.74
N ALA A 143 0.96 4.68 0.76
CA ALA A 143 1.52 4.21 -0.50
C ALA A 143 3.05 4.19 -0.36
N VAL A 144 3.66 3.02 -0.54
CA VAL A 144 5.10 2.85 -0.37
C VAL A 144 5.81 3.11 -1.68
N ALA A 145 6.72 4.07 -1.69
CA ALA A 145 7.57 4.41 -2.82
C ALA A 145 9.05 4.32 -2.45
N SER A 146 9.93 4.34 -3.43
CA SER A 146 11.38 4.43 -3.22
C SER A 146 11.85 5.85 -3.52
N ASP A 147 12.45 6.52 -2.55
CA ASP A 147 13.16 7.78 -2.79
C ASP A 147 14.42 7.50 -3.61
N VAL A 148 14.46 8.06 -4.81
CA VAL A 148 15.57 7.80 -5.75
C VAL A 148 16.87 8.47 -5.32
N THR A 149 16.78 9.59 -4.58
CA THR A 149 17.94 10.32 -4.12
C THR A 149 18.67 9.57 -3.00
N PHE A 150 17.91 9.00 -2.07
CA PHE A 150 18.46 8.36 -0.88
C PHE A 150 18.51 6.84 -0.96
N GLY A 151 17.81 6.22 -1.93
CA GLY A 151 17.70 4.76 -2.05
C GLY A 151 16.95 4.11 -0.88
N THR A 152 16.06 4.85 -0.23
CA THR A 152 15.33 4.42 0.96
C THR A 152 13.83 4.33 0.68
N PRO A 153 13.06 3.53 1.45
CA PRO A 153 11.61 3.54 1.35
C PRO A 153 11.02 4.87 1.83
N ALA A 154 9.96 5.30 1.17
CA ALA A 154 9.15 6.45 1.55
C ALA A 154 7.69 5.99 1.72
N TYR A 155 7.13 6.28 2.89
CA TYR A 155 5.77 5.89 3.26
C TYR A 155 4.84 7.10 3.11
N LEU A 156 4.26 7.24 1.92
CA LEU A 156 3.47 8.40 1.53
C LEU A 156 2.05 8.27 2.08
N HIS A 157 1.67 9.14 3.00
CA HIS A 157 0.34 9.12 3.62
C HIS A 157 -0.72 9.71 2.68
N VAL A 158 -1.51 8.84 2.04
CA VAL A 158 -2.61 9.21 1.14
C VAL A 158 -3.84 9.59 1.98
N LYS A 159 -4.02 10.89 2.19
CA LYS A 159 -5.08 11.43 3.06
C LYS A 159 -6.39 11.63 2.31
N SER A 160 -6.32 12.14 1.09
CA SER A 160 -7.50 12.48 0.30
C SER A 160 -7.34 12.14 -1.19
N LEU A 161 -8.43 11.78 -1.84
CA LEU A 161 -8.54 11.65 -3.29
C LEU A 161 -9.53 12.69 -3.82
N PRO A 162 -9.25 13.26 -4.99
CA PRO A 162 -8.18 12.90 -5.95
C PRO A 162 -6.81 13.54 -5.69
N ASP A 163 -6.64 14.39 -4.67
CA ASP A 163 -5.46 15.25 -4.50
C ASP A 163 -4.15 14.44 -4.37
N ASP A 164 -4.17 13.36 -3.57
CA ASP A 164 -2.98 12.54 -3.28
C ASP A 164 -2.77 11.38 -4.26
N ILE A 165 -3.53 11.28 -5.37
CA ILE A 165 -3.41 10.17 -6.32
C ILE A 165 -2.00 10.01 -6.89
N LYS A 166 -1.24 11.10 -6.95
CA LYS A 166 0.15 11.10 -7.38
C LYS A 166 1.08 10.27 -6.48
N MET A 167 0.74 10.12 -5.20
CA MET A 167 1.47 9.26 -4.26
C MET A 167 1.29 7.77 -4.63
N VAL A 168 0.09 7.38 -5.04
CA VAL A 168 -0.20 6.03 -5.55
C VAL A 168 0.53 5.79 -6.87
N GLN A 169 0.58 6.78 -7.76
CA GLN A 169 1.37 6.73 -8.99
C GLN A 169 2.87 6.54 -8.68
N ALA A 170 3.43 7.27 -7.71
CA ALA A 170 4.82 7.13 -7.30
C ALA A 170 5.13 5.70 -6.85
N SER A 171 4.26 5.13 -6.01
CA SER A 171 4.36 3.75 -5.52
C SER A 171 4.38 2.69 -6.63
N ALA A 172 3.74 2.96 -7.78
CA ALA A 172 3.62 2.02 -8.88
C ALA A 172 4.44 2.40 -10.14
N SER A 173 5.39 3.33 -10.02
CA SER A 173 6.27 3.76 -11.10
C SER A 173 7.50 2.87 -11.21
N MET A 174 7.38 1.77 -11.97
CA MET A 174 8.42 0.74 -12.09
C MET A 174 9.75 1.27 -12.65
N PRO A 175 10.90 0.83 -12.08
CA PRO A 175 12.21 1.19 -12.58
C PRO A 175 12.38 0.86 -14.07
N THR A 176 13.17 1.64 -14.78
CA THR A 176 13.53 1.54 -16.21
C THR A 176 12.39 1.73 -17.21
N VAL A 177 11.14 1.54 -16.78
CA VAL A 177 9.95 1.60 -17.65
C VAL A 177 8.95 2.67 -17.22
N SER A 178 9.29 3.51 -16.23
CA SER A 178 8.50 4.65 -15.80
C SER A 178 9.40 5.86 -15.53
N ARG A 179 8.83 7.04 -15.71
CA ARG A 179 9.47 8.29 -15.25
C ARG A 179 9.41 8.38 -13.74
N MET A 180 10.40 9.00 -13.14
CA MET A 180 10.37 9.38 -11.73
C MET A 180 9.21 10.33 -11.47
N VAL A 181 8.51 10.12 -10.37
CA VAL A 181 7.43 11.00 -9.93
C VAL A 181 8.00 12.03 -8.95
N GLU A 182 7.84 13.29 -9.26
CA GLU A 182 8.28 14.39 -8.37
C GLU A 182 7.15 14.82 -7.44
N LEU A 183 7.41 14.76 -6.13
CA LEU A 183 6.51 15.21 -5.06
C LEU A 183 7.36 15.92 -3.99
N ASP A 184 6.97 17.14 -3.63
CA ASP A 184 7.57 17.91 -2.53
C ASP A 184 9.13 18.02 -2.59
N GLY A 185 9.66 18.12 -3.83
CA GLY A 185 11.11 18.23 -4.06
C GLY A 185 11.87 16.90 -4.08
N HIS A 186 11.19 15.78 -3.82
CA HIS A 186 11.73 14.42 -3.90
C HIS A 186 11.36 13.74 -5.22
N ARG A 187 12.13 12.73 -5.61
CA ARG A 187 11.90 11.89 -6.78
C ARG A 187 11.67 10.46 -6.37
N TYR A 188 10.56 9.90 -6.83
CA TYR A 188 10.13 8.57 -6.43
C TYR A 188 10.00 7.63 -7.61
N LEU A 189 10.29 6.37 -7.33
CA LEU A 189 9.96 5.20 -8.14
C LEU A 189 9.26 4.15 -7.28
N ASP A 190 8.90 3.01 -7.91
CA ASP A 190 8.15 1.92 -7.29
C ASP A 190 8.78 1.46 -5.96
N GLY A 191 7.93 1.36 -4.94
CA GLY A 191 8.33 0.98 -3.60
C GLY A 191 8.92 -0.43 -3.50
N GLY A 192 8.61 -1.31 -4.45
CA GLY A 192 9.15 -2.66 -4.49
C GLY A 192 10.67 -2.74 -4.69
N THR A 193 11.36 -1.61 -4.94
CA THR A 193 12.82 -1.57 -4.91
C THR A 193 13.36 -1.56 -3.49
N THR A 194 12.71 -0.83 -2.57
CA THR A 194 13.22 -0.61 -1.21
C THR A 194 12.42 -1.31 -0.13
N ASP A 195 11.10 -1.47 -0.30
CA ASP A 195 10.22 -2.18 0.63
C ASP A 195 9.04 -2.79 -0.13
N SER A 196 9.14 -4.08 -0.43
CA SER A 196 8.11 -4.82 -1.19
C SER A 196 6.92 -5.23 -0.33
N ILE A 197 7.13 -5.47 0.98
CA ILE A 197 6.13 -5.97 1.94
C ILE A 197 6.23 -5.12 3.22
N PRO A 198 5.55 -3.98 3.32
CA PRO A 198 5.81 -2.94 4.33
C PRO A 198 5.27 -3.26 5.74
N PHE A 199 5.34 -4.53 6.17
CA PHE A 199 4.87 -4.93 7.50
C PHE A 199 5.75 -4.39 8.63
N ALA A 200 7.07 -4.35 8.43
CA ALA A 200 8.00 -3.87 9.45
C ALA A 200 7.72 -2.42 9.81
N ALA A 201 7.53 -1.56 8.81
CA ALA A 201 7.17 -0.15 9.01
C ALA A 201 5.83 0.01 9.72
N ALA A 202 4.80 -0.75 9.31
CA ALA A 202 3.48 -0.71 9.93
C ALA A 202 3.49 -1.18 11.40
N LEU A 203 4.33 -2.16 11.73
CA LEU A 203 4.47 -2.73 13.07
C LEU A 203 5.51 -1.99 13.95
N GLY A 204 6.22 -0.99 13.40
CA GLY A 204 7.29 -0.29 14.10
C GLY A 204 8.48 -1.21 14.43
N LEU A 205 8.82 -2.11 13.52
CA LEU A 205 9.93 -3.05 13.64
C LEU A 205 11.08 -2.65 12.72
N PRO A 206 12.32 -3.06 13.03
CA PRO A 206 13.40 -3.04 12.05
C PRO A 206 13.06 -3.91 10.83
N ASP A 207 13.38 -3.43 9.63
CA ASP A 207 13.19 -4.18 8.38
C ASP A 207 14.43 -5.03 8.08
N GLY A 208 14.28 -6.34 8.06
CA GLY A 208 15.36 -7.27 7.78
C GLY A 208 16.56 -7.08 8.72
N GLN A 209 17.70 -6.65 8.17
CA GLN A 209 18.95 -6.45 8.89
C GLN A 209 19.13 -5.03 9.46
N ALA A 210 18.14 -4.15 9.37
CA ALA A 210 18.22 -2.81 9.93
C ALA A 210 18.33 -2.85 11.46
N GLU A 211 19.17 -1.99 12.05
CA GLU A 211 19.33 -1.92 13.51
C GLU A 211 18.13 -1.27 14.21
N HIS A 212 17.44 -0.38 13.52
CA HIS A 212 16.34 0.41 14.08
C HIS A 212 15.14 0.47 13.15
N PRO A 213 13.91 0.55 13.69
CA PRO A 213 12.72 0.76 12.89
C PRO A 213 12.72 2.14 12.23
N VAL A 214 12.07 2.23 11.08
CA VAL A 214 11.81 3.52 10.45
C VAL A 214 10.75 4.26 11.27
N VAL A 215 11.05 5.49 11.66
CA VAL A 215 10.09 6.37 12.36
C VAL A 215 9.25 7.11 11.32
N ILE A 216 7.94 6.88 11.36
CA ILE A 216 6.99 7.53 10.46
C ILE A 216 6.22 8.57 11.27
N PRO A 217 6.30 9.86 10.91
CA PRO A 217 5.58 10.91 11.62
C PRO A 217 4.08 10.61 11.69
N ASP A 218 3.48 10.87 12.86
CA ASP A 218 2.05 10.70 13.12
C ASP A 218 1.51 9.26 12.95
N HIS A 219 2.38 8.26 12.76
CA HIS A 219 2.00 6.86 12.74
C HIS A 219 2.25 6.20 14.10
N LYS A 220 1.22 5.53 14.61
CA LYS A 220 1.32 4.64 15.78
C LYS A 220 1.46 3.20 15.29
N PRO A 221 2.53 2.49 15.66
CA PRO A 221 2.71 1.10 15.25
C PRO A 221 1.52 0.21 15.59
N ALA A 222 1.08 -0.57 14.62
CA ALA A 222 0.05 -1.58 14.82
C ALA A 222 0.57 -2.74 15.66
N LYS A 223 -0.31 -3.44 16.36
CA LYS A 223 0.07 -4.62 17.18
C LYS A 223 0.19 -5.88 16.32
N LYS A 224 -0.67 -6.00 15.31
CA LYS A 224 -0.79 -7.15 14.42
C LYS A 224 -0.88 -6.68 12.96
N ALA A 225 -0.61 -7.55 12.01
CA ALA A 225 -0.82 -7.27 10.60
C ALA A 225 -1.43 -8.47 9.85
N LEU A 226 -2.48 -8.19 9.06
CA LEU A 226 -2.92 -9.10 8.02
C LEU A 226 -2.14 -8.76 6.75
N VAL A 227 -1.36 -9.70 6.24
CA VAL A 227 -0.47 -9.49 5.10
C VAL A 227 -0.92 -10.32 3.92
N ILE A 228 -1.11 -9.69 2.77
CA ILE A 228 -1.46 -10.37 1.52
C ILE A 228 -0.26 -10.28 0.61
N VAL A 229 0.36 -11.43 0.33
CA VAL A 229 1.49 -11.55 -0.61
C VAL A 229 1.01 -12.07 -1.96
N THR A 230 1.81 -11.85 -2.99
CA THR A 230 1.45 -12.14 -4.40
C THR A 230 2.23 -13.32 -4.98
N GLN A 231 3.02 -13.99 -4.15
CA GLN A 231 3.80 -15.17 -4.48
C GLN A 231 3.53 -16.28 -3.46
N ASP A 232 3.67 -17.52 -3.91
CA ASP A 232 3.54 -18.72 -3.09
C ASP A 232 4.64 -18.82 -2.02
N HIS A 233 4.47 -19.78 -1.10
CA HIS A 233 5.35 -19.96 0.05
C HIS A 233 6.82 -20.19 -0.33
N ASP A 234 7.06 -21.01 -1.33
CA ASP A 234 8.40 -21.47 -1.72
C ASP A 234 9.09 -20.55 -2.75
N TYR A 235 8.47 -19.40 -3.07
CA TYR A 235 9.01 -18.48 -4.04
C TYR A 235 10.39 -17.95 -3.67
N VAL A 236 11.32 -18.02 -4.62
CA VAL A 236 12.66 -17.45 -4.53
C VAL A 236 12.83 -16.36 -5.57
N LYS A 237 13.13 -15.16 -5.12
CA LYS A 237 13.34 -14.01 -6.00
C LYS A 237 14.69 -14.08 -6.68
N THR A 238 14.70 -13.86 -8.00
CA THR A 238 15.93 -13.72 -8.80
C THR A 238 16.26 -12.24 -9.01
N ASP A 239 17.53 -11.92 -9.24
CA ASP A 239 18.05 -10.55 -9.44
C ASP A 239 18.20 -10.16 -10.94
N MET A 240 17.65 -10.92 -11.84
CA MET A 240 17.86 -10.74 -13.30
C MET A 240 17.41 -9.34 -13.79
N ASN A 241 16.23 -8.88 -13.34
CA ASN A 241 15.72 -7.57 -13.76
C ASN A 241 16.51 -6.42 -13.14
N GLU A 242 16.96 -6.59 -11.91
CA GLU A 242 17.82 -5.65 -11.18
C GLU A 242 19.17 -5.49 -11.88
N GLN A 243 19.79 -6.59 -12.28
CA GLN A 243 21.05 -6.58 -13.04
C GLN A 243 20.90 -5.90 -14.41
N ILE A 244 19.79 -6.10 -15.11
CA ILE A 244 19.50 -5.40 -16.36
C ILE A 244 19.40 -3.88 -16.11
N ALA A 245 18.69 -3.47 -15.06
CA ALA A 245 18.54 -2.06 -14.68
C ALA A 245 19.88 -1.39 -14.39
N ILE A 246 20.75 -2.07 -13.61
CA ILE A 246 22.09 -1.59 -13.26
C ILE A 246 22.98 -1.49 -14.51
N ARG A 247 23.03 -2.54 -15.32
CA ARG A 247 23.83 -2.56 -16.56
C ARG A 247 23.40 -1.52 -17.59
N SER A 248 22.14 -1.10 -17.56
CA SER A 248 21.62 -0.05 -18.44
C SER A 248 22.12 1.34 -18.09
N GLN A 249 22.75 1.53 -16.93
CA GLN A 249 23.27 2.80 -16.42
C GLN A 249 22.22 3.90 -16.26
N PHE A 250 20.93 3.56 -16.20
CA PHE A 250 19.84 4.53 -16.02
C PHE A 250 19.93 5.33 -14.72
N TYR A 251 20.55 4.76 -13.69
CA TYR A 251 20.56 5.32 -12.33
C TYR A 251 21.95 5.73 -11.84
N THR A 252 22.92 5.88 -12.74
CA THR A 252 24.32 6.28 -12.40
C THR A 252 24.39 7.60 -11.61
N ALA A 253 23.46 8.52 -11.86
CA ALA A 253 23.35 9.76 -11.10
C ALA A 253 22.73 9.56 -9.70
N TYR A 254 22.28 8.35 -9.35
CA TYR A 254 21.59 8.01 -8.10
C TYR A 254 22.22 6.76 -7.47
N PRO A 255 23.46 6.86 -6.94
CA PRO A 255 24.22 5.69 -6.47
C PRO A 255 23.54 4.93 -5.33
N TYR A 256 22.83 5.60 -4.45
CA TYR A 256 22.10 4.96 -3.36
C TYR A 256 20.90 4.14 -3.88
N TYR A 257 20.20 4.65 -4.90
CA TYR A 257 19.11 3.89 -5.53
C TYR A 257 19.64 2.69 -6.32
N GLU A 258 20.77 2.83 -7.00
CA GLU A 258 21.44 1.74 -7.69
C GLU A 258 21.87 0.63 -6.71
N ALA A 259 22.40 1.01 -5.54
CA ALA A 259 22.71 0.07 -4.46
C ALA A 259 21.43 -0.62 -3.91
N ALA A 260 20.34 0.12 -3.76
CA ALA A 260 19.06 -0.44 -3.34
C ALA A 260 18.49 -1.43 -4.37
N LEU A 261 18.66 -1.17 -5.68
CA LEU A 261 18.33 -2.12 -6.74
C LEU A 261 19.19 -3.38 -6.67
N ALA A 262 20.49 -3.24 -6.45
CA ALA A 262 21.42 -4.36 -6.39
C ALA A 262 21.10 -5.33 -5.25
N SER A 263 20.68 -4.82 -4.09
CA SER A 263 20.33 -5.63 -2.91
C SER A 263 18.85 -6.03 -2.83
N ARG A 264 18.04 -5.68 -3.82
CA ARG A 264 16.58 -5.88 -3.77
C ARG A 264 16.17 -7.33 -3.57
N SER A 265 16.80 -8.27 -4.26
CA SER A 265 16.44 -9.69 -4.18
C SER A 265 16.74 -10.26 -2.80
N GLU A 266 17.92 -9.96 -2.24
CA GLU A 266 18.32 -10.37 -0.90
C GLU A 266 17.38 -9.76 0.16
N ARG A 267 17.15 -8.46 0.10
CA ARG A 267 16.23 -7.77 1.03
C ARG A 267 14.83 -8.36 0.99
N TYR A 268 14.29 -8.66 -0.18
CA TYR A 268 12.98 -9.29 -0.32
C TYR A 268 12.92 -10.68 0.34
N MET A 269 13.98 -11.49 0.18
CA MET A 269 14.03 -12.80 0.84
C MET A 269 14.17 -12.68 2.36
N ASP A 270 14.92 -11.71 2.85
CA ASP A 270 15.02 -11.40 4.28
C ASP A 270 13.66 -10.94 4.83
N GLN A 271 12.94 -10.08 4.12
CA GLN A 271 11.57 -9.68 4.49
C GLN A 271 10.64 -10.89 4.59
N ARG A 272 10.66 -11.80 3.61
CA ARG A 272 9.83 -13.01 3.65
C ARG A 272 10.19 -13.90 4.85
N LYS A 273 11.46 -14.08 5.13
CA LYS A 273 11.92 -14.84 6.30
C LYS A 273 11.37 -14.25 7.59
N GLN A 274 11.58 -12.95 7.80
CA GLN A 274 11.07 -12.24 8.98
C GLN A 274 9.52 -12.28 9.06
N LEU A 275 8.84 -12.17 7.92
CA LEU A 275 7.38 -12.27 7.85
C LEU A 275 6.86 -13.60 8.39
N PHE A 276 7.45 -14.71 7.98
CA PHE A 276 7.03 -16.04 8.44
C PHE A 276 7.46 -16.33 9.89
N GLU A 277 8.56 -15.76 10.37
CA GLU A 277 8.92 -15.77 11.79
C GLU A 277 7.84 -15.08 12.64
N LEU A 278 7.40 -13.88 12.23
CA LEU A 278 6.32 -13.14 12.89
C LEU A 278 4.96 -13.85 12.79
N GLN A 279 4.71 -14.61 11.73
CA GLN A 279 3.52 -15.45 11.63
C GLN A 279 3.54 -16.56 12.68
N ASN A 280 4.69 -17.23 12.87
CA ASN A 280 4.85 -18.25 13.92
C ASN A 280 4.68 -17.67 15.34
N GLU A 281 5.00 -16.39 15.53
CA GLU A 281 4.76 -15.65 16.78
C GLU A 281 3.31 -15.18 16.96
N GLY A 282 2.45 -15.34 15.95
CA GLY A 282 1.06 -14.88 15.96
C GLY A 282 0.89 -13.36 15.84
N ARG A 283 1.93 -12.64 15.43
CA ARG A 283 1.89 -11.19 15.19
C ARG A 283 1.40 -10.84 13.80
N VAL A 284 1.54 -11.75 12.86
CA VAL A 284 1.16 -11.59 11.46
C VAL A 284 0.31 -12.78 11.04
N LEU A 285 -0.70 -12.54 10.20
CA LEU A 285 -1.42 -13.56 9.45
C LEU A 285 -1.16 -13.34 7.96
N VAL A 286 -0.54 -14.31 7.28
CA VAL A 286 -0.19 -14.22 5.87
C VAL A 286 -1.23 -14.94 5.02
N LEU A 287 -1.75 -14.26 4.00
CA LEU A 287 -2.55 -14.84 2.92
C LEU A 287 -1.70 -14.84 1.64
N GLU A 288 -1.46 -16.01 1.08
CA GLU A 288 -0.59 -16.23 -0.08
C GLU A 288 -1.26 -17.13 -1.11
N PRO A 289 -0.87 -17.05 -2.39
CA PRO A 289 -1.25 -18.04 -3.39
C PRO A 289 -0.81 -19.45 -2.95
N PRO A 290 -1.67 -20.47 -3.08
CA PRO A 290 -1.34 -21.84 -2.68
C PRO A 290 -0.36 -22.53 -3.63
N GLU A 291 -0.17 -22.00 -4.82
CA GLU A 291 0.64 -22.55 -5.91
C GLU A 291 1.45 -21.43 -6.59
N PRO A 292 2.56 -21.75 -7.27
CA PRO A 292 3.34 -20.78 -8.03
C PRO A 292 2.50 -19.97 -9.02
N VAL A 293 2.69 -18.65 -9.01
CA VAL A 293 1.90 -17.73 -9.83
C VAL A 293 2.56 -17.52 -11.20
N GLU A 294 1.91 -18.02 -12.25
CA GLU A 294 2.40 -17.93 -13.63
C GLU A 294 2.01 -16.63 -14.36
N VAL A 295 1.14 -15.80 -13.76
CA VAL A 295 0.70 -14.51 -14.35
C VAL A 295 1.89 -13.58 -14.54
N LYS A 296 2.07 -13.14 -15.78
CA LYS A 296 3.19 -12.26 -16.19
C LYS A 296 2.93 -10.81 -15.80
N VAL A 297 3.99 -10.01 -15.76
CA VAL A 297 3.93 -8.57 -15.45
C VAL A 297 2.99 -7.79 -16.38
N ASN A 298 2.81 -8.27 -17.63
CA ASN A 298 1.94 -7.67 -18.65
C ASN A 298 0.99 -8.72 -19.24
N GLU A 299 0.35 -9.53 -18.37
CA GLU A 299 -0.55 -10.60 -18.78
C GLU A 299 -1.69 -10.10 -19.68
N LYS A 300 -1.93 -10.81 -20.77
CA LYS A 300 -2.99 -10.51 -21.72
C LYS A 300 -4.17 -11.48 -21.65
N SER A 301 -3.98 -12.65 -21.04
CA SER A 301 -5.04 -13.62 -20.85
C SER A 301 -6.03 -13.17 -19.76
N GLY A 302 -7.24 -12.81 -20.17
CA GLY A 302 -8.32 -12.52 -19.22
C GLY A 302 -8.70 -13.72 -18.36
N GLU A 303 -8.55 -14.93 -18.91
CA GLU A 303 -8.81 -16.20 -18.19
C GLU A 303 -7.76 -16.40 -17.06
N ALA A 304 -6.47 -16.19 -17.36
CA ALA A 304 -5.41 -16.30 -16.35
C ALA A 304 -5.62 -15.29 -15.22
N LEU A 305 -5.99 -14.04 -15.55
CA LEU A 305 -6.29 -13.00 -14.57
C LEU A 305 -7.53 -13.37 -13.73
N LEU A 306 -8.60 -13.85 -14.34
CA LEU A 306 -9.81 -14.28 -13.64
C LEU A 306 -9.52 -15.48 -12.72
N SER A 307 -8.75 -16.46 -13.19
CA SER A 307 -8.35 -17.62 -12.39
C SER A 307 -7.59 -17.20 -11.13
N LEU A 308 -6.59 -16.32 -11.26
CA LEU A 308 -5.82 -15.84 -10.12
C LEU A 308 -6.66 -15.00 -9.16
N TYR A 309 -7.59 -14.18 -9.66
CA TYR A 309 -8.56 -13.45 -8.84
C TYR A 309 -9.45 -14.41 -8.03
N LEU A 310 -9.98 -15.47 -8.68
CA LEU A 310 -10.81 -16.46 -8.01
C LEU A 310 -10.02 -17.28 -6.99
N THR A 311 -8.74 -17.53 -7.24
CA THR A 311 -7.83 -18.14 -6.26
C THR A 311 -7.71 -17.26 -5.00
N GLY A 312 -7.54 -15.94 -5.16
CA GLY A 312 -7.53 -15.01 -4.02
C GLY A 312 -8.84 -15.03 -3.24
N ARG A 313 -9.97 -15.03 -3.95
CA ARG A 313 -11.30 -15.16 -3.31
C ARG A 313 -11.43 -16.46 -2.52
N LYS A 314 -10.99 -17.58 -3.12
CA LYS A 314 -11.05 -18.89 -2.46
C LYS A 314 -10.22 -18.92 -1.19
N VAL A 315 -8.97 -18.45 -1.23
CA VAL A 315 -8.09 -18.40 -0.05
C VAL A 315 -8.73 -17.58 1.07
N ALA A 316 -9.31 -16.43 0.77
CA ALA A 316 -9.97 -15.60 1.77
C ALA A 316 -11.24 -16.25 2.35
N LEU A 317 -12.03 -16.97 1.54
CA LEU A 317 -13.21 -17.67 2.01
C LEU A 317 -12.85 -18.88 2.87
N ASP A 318 -11.86 -19.67 2.45
CA ASP A 318 -11.42 -20.87 3.18
C ASP A 318 -10.85 -20.52 4.56
N ARG A 319 -10.22 -19.34 4.70
CA ARG A 319 -9.60 -18.87 5.94
C ARG A 319 -10.40 -17.75 6.65
N LEU A 320 -11.66 -17.57 6.30
CA LEU A 320 -12.45 -16.42 6.78
C LEU A 320 -12.57 -16.35 8.30
N GLU A 321 -12.84 -17.47 8.96
CA GLU A 321 -13.00 -17.49 10.43
C GLU A 321 -11.66 -17.27 11.15
N GLU A 322 -10.56 -17.78 10.59
CA GLU A 322 -9.21 -17.49 11.09
C GLU A 322 -8.89 -16.00 10.97
N ILE A 323 -9.20 -15.38 9.82
CA ILE A 323 -8.99 -13.95 9.60
C ILE A 323 -9.79 -13.12 10.60
N LYS A 324 -11.07 -13.43 10.81
CA LYS A 324 -11.91 -12.72 11.78
C LYS A 324 -11.35 -12.82 13.18
N SER A 325 -11.01 -14.03 13.61
CA SER A 325 -10.42 -14.25 14.95
C SER A 325 -9.08 -13.54 15.12
N PHE A 326 -8.29 -13.42 14.06
CA PHE A 326 -7.00 -12.74 14.12
C PHE A 326 -7.14 -11.22 14.28
N ILE A 327 -8.13 -10.59 13.62
CA ILE A 327 -8.28 -9.12 13.65
C ILE A 327 -9.09 -8.61 14.86
N GLU A 328 -9.81 -9.47 15.55
CA GLU A 328 -10.47 -9.18 16.82
C GLU A 328 -9.45 -9.04 17.97
#